data_b73415bcdded77a8557b3cfc12a986d5
#
_entry.id   b73415bcdded77a8557b3cfc12a986d5
#
_cell.length_a   1.000
_cell.length_b   1.000
_cell.length_c   1.000
_cell.angle_alpha   90.00
_cell.angle_beta   90.00
_cell.angle_gamma   90.00
#
_symmetry.space_group_name_H-M   'P 1'
#
loop_
_entity.id
_entity.type
_entity.pdbx_description
1 polymer ?
#
loop_
_entity_poly.entity_id
_entity_poly.type
_entity_poly.pdbx_seq_one_letter_code
_entity_poly.pdbx_strand_id
1 'polypeptide(L)'
;MLKRTSIAHVNSILEKNLNWKILDIGCGYRANKNASVIADIQDFSDFYKEKKFVKIEGKNLPFEDKEFDFVIASHVIEHIDNFEFFIKELERISSKGYIELPSRLGDNLVFENKNDHIWWFYFDDTANKLIVSKKNQLIDPFITVATAKLFEEIFRESLVIELAWEEKIDYKIDNQIRQENFKKISFFKLF
;
A
#
# COMPACT_ATOMS: atom_id res chain seq x y z
N MET A 1 -3.53 -10.76 -12.41
CA MET A 1 -4.89 -10.13 -12.41
C MET A 1 -5.16 -9.52 -11.04
N LEU A 2 -5.68 -8.29 -10.98
CA LEU A 2 -6.05 -7.61 -9.74
C LEU A 2 -7.51 -7.88 -9.36
N LYS A 3 -7.78 -8.02 -8.05
CA LYS A 3 -9.14 -8.19 -7.50
C LYS A 3 -9.27 -7.49 -6.16
N ARG A 4 -10.41 -6.88 -5.88
CA ARG A 4 -10.72 -6.41 -4.53
C ARG A 4 -10.74 -7.56 -3.55
N THR A 5 -10.24 -7.29 -2.38
CA THR A 5 -10.19 -8.24 -1.27
C THR A 5 -10.28 -7.49 0.06
N SER A 6 -10.02 -8.16 1.16
CA SER A 6 -9.78 -7.54 2.46
C SER A 6 -8.61 -8.22 3.17
N ILE A 7 -7.91 -7.50 4.02
CA ILE A 7 -6.83 -8.09 4.83
C ILE A 7 -7.34 -9.26 5.68
N ALA A 8 -8.58 -9.22 6.15
CA ALA A 8 -9.19 -10.31 6.89
C ALA A 8 -9.30 -11.58 6.04
N HIS A 9 -9.75 -11.44 4.77
CA HIS A 9 -9.81 -12.55 3.83
C HIS A 9 -8.42 -13.07 3.50
N VAL A 10 -7.47 -12.19 3.22
CA VAL A 10 -6.06 -12.55 2.98
C VAL A 10 -5.50 -13.34 4.16
N ASN A 11 -5.64 -12.85 5.39
CA ASN A 11 -5.18 -13.56 6.57
C ASN A 11 -5.80 -14.97 6.69
N SER A 12 -7.07 -15.13 6.34
CA SER A 12 -7.73 -16.45 6.37
C SER A 12 -7.14 -17.43 5.33
N ILE A 13 -6.61 -16.91 4.21
CA ILE A 13 -5.89 -17.72 3.21
C ILE A 13 -4.51 -18.09 3.76
N LEU A 14 -3.77 -17.11 4.30
CA LEU A 14 -2.42 -17.33 4.81
C LEU A 14 -2.41 -18.34 5.97
N GLU A 15 -3.38 -18.27 6.87
CA GLU A 15 -3.54 -19.20 8.00
C GLU A 15 -3.81 -20.65 7.56
N LYS A 16 -4.36 -20.87 6.36
CA LYS A 16 -4.57 -22.21 5.78
C LYS A 16 -3.33 -22.74 5.04
N ASN A 17 -2.37 -21.87 4.72
CA ASN A 17 -1.18 -22.20 3.93
C ASN A 17 0.10 -22.01 4.77
N LEU A 18 0.18 -22.72 5.89
CA LEU A 18 1.27 -22.58 6.87
C LEU A 18 2.68 -22.83 6.31
N ASN A 19 2.78 -23.53 5.17
CA ASN A 19 4.06 -23.83 4.51
C ASN A 19 4.49 -22.74 3.54
N TRP A 20 3.69 -21.70 3.32
CA TRP A 20 4.06 -20.61 2.43
C TRP A 20 5.15 -19.74 3.05
N LYS A 21 6.10 -19.35 2.21
CA LYS A 21 7.09 -18.32 2.52
C LYS A 21 6.46 -16.96 2.23
N ILE A 22 6.11 -16.23 3.27
CA ILE A 22 5.36 -14.98 3.18
C ILE A 22 6.28 -13.83 3.53
N LEU A 23 6.36 -12.82 2.65
CA LEU A 23 7.05 -11.55 2.91
C LEU A 23 6.02 -10.46 3.25
N ASP A 24 6.33 -9.67 4.28
CA ASP A 24 5.68 -8.37 4.52
C ASP A 24 6.72 -7.27 4.33
N ILE A 25 6.55 -6.45 3.29
CA ILE A 25 7.49 -5.39 2.91
C ILE A 25 6.94 -4.03 3.30
N GLY A 26 7.79 -3.16 3.87
CA GLY A 26 7.38 -1.90 4.48
C GLY A 26 6.61 -2.13 5.78
N CYS A 27 7.04 -3.11 6.56
CA CYS A 27 6.30 -3.64 7.70
C CYS A 27 6.13 -2.63 8.86
N GLY A 28 7.01 -1.61 8.95
CA GLY A 28 7.02 -0.69 10.09
C GLY A 28 6.97 -1.41 11.43
N TYR A 29 6.14 -0.95 12.34
CA TYR A 29 5.89 -1.58 13.64
C TYR A 29 4.69 -2.56 13.66
N ARG A 30 4.09 -2.87 12.50
CA ARG A 30 2.83 -3.63 12.41
C ARG A 30 2.89 -4.73 11.36
N ALA A 31 3.99 -5.49 11.36
CA ALA A 31 4.13 -6.61 10.45
C ALA A 31 2.97 -7.61 10.59
N ASN A 32 2.55 -8.15 9.46
CA ASN A 32 1.54 -9.21 9.42
C ASN A 32 2.02 -10.42 10.24
N LYS A 33 1.14 -10.94 11.09
CA LYS A 33 1.47 -12.08 11.97
C LYS A 33 1.88 -13.33 11.21
N ASN A 34 1.33 -13.52 10.00
CA ASN A 34 1.58 -14.69 9.15
C ASN A 34 2.87 -14.56 8.31
N ALA A 35 3.51 -13.37 8.27
CA ALA A 35 4.76 -13.19 7.53
C ALA A 35 5.89 -13.97 8.19
N SER A 36 6.60 -14.78 7.41
CA SER A 36 7.82 -15.51 7.81
C SER A 36 9.08 -14.66 7.63
N VAL A 37 9.03 -13.71 6.69
CA VAL A 37 10.07 -12.70 6.44
C VAL A 37 9.42 -11.34 6.46
N ILE A 38 10.09 -10.38 7.07
CA ILE A 38 9.67 -8.97 7.09
C ILE A 38 10.81 -8.10 6.58
N ALA A 39 10.47 -7.04 5.87
CA ALA A 39 11.49 -6.15 5.29
C ALA A 39 11.07 -4.70 5.36
N ASP A 40 12.02 -3.81 5.60
CA ASP A 40 11.81 -2.37 5.62
C ASP A 40 13.11 -1.63 5.26
N ILE A 41 12.99 -0.36 4.83
CA ILE A 41 14.14 0.54 4.66
C ILE A 41 14.70 1.00 6.00
N GLN A 42 13.85 1.12 7.03
CA GLN A 42 14.27 1.38 8.40
C GLN A 42 14.64 0.07 9.07
N ASP A 43 15.60 0.13 9.97
CA ASP A 43 16.04 -1.06 10.71
C ASP A 43 15.13 -1.30 11.92
N PHE A 44 14.31 -2.34 11.83
CA PHE A 44 13.43 -2.82 12.90
C PHE A 44 13.89 -4.15 13.50
N SER A 45 15.13 -4.60 13.24
CA SER A 45 15.66 -5.88 13.69
C SER A 45 15.58 -6.06 15.22
N ASP A 46 15.84 -4.99 15.97
CA ASP A 46 15.72 -5.00 17.44
C ASP A 46 14.29 -5.15 17.93
N PHE A 47 13.31 -4.67 17.16
CA PHE A 47 11.90 -4.80 17.49
C PHE A 47 11.35 -6.19 17.15
N TYR A 48 11.78 -6.77 16.01
CA TYR A 48 11.30 -8.07 15.52
C TYR A 48 12.30 -9.20 15.76
N LYS A 49 12.71 -9.42 17.01
CA LYS A 49 13.74 -10.43 17.37
C LYS A 49 13.39 -11.87 16.99
N GLU A 50 12.11 -12.19 16.88
CA GLU A 50 11.63 -13.55 16.60
C GLU A 50 11.30 -13.77 15.11
N LYS A 51 11.41 -12.74 14.27
CA LYS A 51 11.13 -12.83 12.81
C LYS A 51 12.42 -12.59 12.01
N LYS A 52 12.49 -13.23 10.85
CA LYS A 52 13.57 -12.92 9.90
C LYS A 52 13.35 -11.51 9.33
N PHE A 53 14.09 -10.53 9.85
CA PHE A 53 14.08 -9.16 9.34
C PHE A 53 15.15 -8.98 8.26
N VAL A 54 14.82 -8.26 7.19
CA VAL A 54 15.73 -7.88 6.10
C VAL A 54 15.65 -6.38 5.90
N LYS A 55 16.75 -5.68 6.14
CA LYS A 55 16.86 -4.26 5.81
C LYS A 55 17.03 -4.09 4.31
N ILE A 56 16.19 -3.23 3.71
CA ILE A 56 16.26 -2.92 2.28
C ILE A 56 17.22 -1.75 2.09
N GLU A 57 18.27 -1.97 1.30
CA GLU A 57 19.24 -0.95 0.93
C GLU A 57 19.26 -0.79 -0.60
N GLY A 58 18.92 0.39 -1.07
CA GLY A 58 18.88 0.67 -2.51
C GLY A 58 17.53 0.41 -3.18
N LYS A 59 17.56 0.33 -4.51
CA LYS A 59 16.33 0.24 -5.31
C LYS A 59 15.84 -1.19 -5.57
N ASN A 60 16.77 -2.14 -5.68
CA ASN A 60 16.46 -3.54 -5.92
C ASN A 60 16.15 -4.23 -4.60
N LEU A 61 15.10 -5.04 -4.60
CA LEU A 61 14.80 -5.86 -3.44
C LEU A 61 15.83 -7.01 -3.33
N PRO A 62 16.41 -7.25 -2.14
CA PRO A 62 17.49 -8.22 -1.94
C PRO A 62 16.95 -9.66 -1.85
N PHE A 63 16.08 -10.04 -2.80
CA PHE A 63 15.43 -11.34 -2.85
C PHE A 63 15.57 -11.96 -4.25
N GLU A 64 15.52 -13.29 -4.31
CA GLU A 64 15.56 -14.02 -5.57
C GLU A 64 14.23 -13.99 -6.32
N ASP A 65 14.24 -14.37 -7.61
CA ASP A 65 13.02 -14.46 -8.41
C ASP A 65 12.12 -15.56 -7.84
N LYS A 66 10.83 -15.21 -7.64
CA LYS A 66 9.82 -16.13 -7.08
C LYS A 66 10.22 -16.75 -5.73
N GLU A 67 10.98 -16.02 -4.94
CA GLU A 67 11.42 -16.47 -3.62
C GLU A 67 10.26 -16.66 -2.64
N PHE A 68 9.16 -15.92 -2.83
CA PHE A 68 8.01 -15.93 -1.92
C PHE A 68 6.76 -16.52 -2.58
N ASP A 69 6.00 -17.29 -1.81
CA ASP A 69 4.68 -17.76 -2.20
C ASP A 69 3.64 -16.65 -2.16
N PHE A 70 3.86 -15.66 -1.28
CA PHE A 70 2.97 -14.50 -1.13
C PHE A 70 3.71 -13.27 -0.60
N VAL A 71 3.39 -12.09 -1.14
CA VAL A 71 3.95 -10.81 -0.69
C VAL A 71 2.84 -9.88 -0.23
N ILE A 72 3.05 -9.23 0.90
CA ILE A 72 2.20 -8.18 1.44
C ILE A 72 2.95 -6.85 1.30
N ALA A 73 2.31 -5.84 0.70
CA ALA A 73 2.81 -4.48 0.63
C ALA A 73 1.68 -3.52 1.03
N SER A 74 1.67 -3.10 2.28
CA SER A 74 0.62 -2.26 2.85
C SER A 74 1.18 -0.87 3.15
N HIS A 75 0.60 0.16 2.53
CA HIS A 75 1.03 1.55 2.66
C HIS A 75 2.51 1.77 2.33
N VAL A 76 2.95 1.31 1.15
CA VAL A 76 4.34 1.39 0.68
C VAL A 76 4.43 2.11 -0.66
N ILE A 77 3.63 1.70 -1.65
CA ILE A 77 3.78 2.10 -3.05
C ILE A 77 3.60 3.61 -3.23
N GLU A 78 2.76 4.24 -2.43
CA GLU A 78 2.48 5.67 -2.44
C GLU A 78 3.69 6.54 -2.11
N HIS A 79 4.69 5.99 -1.43
CA HIS A 79 5.93 6.68 -1.05
C HIS A 79 7.05 6.50 -2.08
N ILE A 80 6.94 5.54 -2.99
CA ILE A 80 8.03 5.13 -3.87
C ILE A 80 8.09 6.03 -5.11
N ASP A 81 9.19 6.75 -5.32
CA ASP A 81 9.37 7.62 -6.48
C ASP A 81 9.14 6.88 -7.81
N ASN A 82 9.79 5.74 -7.98
CA ASN A 82 9.64 4.87 -9.12
C ASN A 82 8.76 3.66 -8.78
N PHE A 83 7.45 3.91 -8.62
CA PHE A 83 6.49 2.87 -8.27
C PHE A 83 6.40 1.77 -9.35
N GLU A 84 6.64 2.10 -10.62
CA GLU A 84 6.62 1.13 -11.71
C GLU A 84 7.73 0.08 -11.56
N PHE A 85 8.91 0.51 -11.17
CA PHE A 85 10.03 -0.39 -10.87
C PHE A 85 9.71 -1.25 -9.64
N PHE A 86 9.16 -0.66 -8.60
CA PHE A 86 8.79 -1.39 -7.38
C PHE A 86 7.70 -2.45 -7.65
N ILE A 87 6.69 -2.15 -8.47
CA ILE A 87 5.70 -3.14 -8.91
C ILE A 87 6.37 -4.31 -9.62
N LYS A 88 7.31 -4.05 -10.53
CA LYS A 88 8.07 -5.11 -11.21
C LYS A 88 8.89 -5.97 -10.25
N GLU A 89 9.47 -5.35 -9.22
CA GLU A 89 10.17 -6.09 -8.18
C GLU A 89 9.22 -6.98 -7.35
N LEU A 90 8.02 -6.48 -6.99
CA LEU A 90 7.02 -7.33 -6.35
C LEU A 90 6.64 -8.53 -7.24
N GLU A 91 6.39 -8.28 -8.53
CA GLU A 91 6.08 -9.33 -9.51
C GLU A 91 7.26 -10.30 -9.72
N ARG A 92 8.50 -9.83 -9.62
CA ARG A 92 9.71 -10.66 -9.73
C ARG A 92 9.84 -11.63 -8.56
N ILE A 93 9.67 -11.14 -7.34
CA ILE A 93 9.90 -11.93 -6.13
C ILE A 93 8.74 -12.85 -5.75
N SER A 94 7.54 -12.64 -6.30
CA SER A 94 6.37 -13.50 -6.07
C SER A 94 5.45 -13.53 -7.30
N SER A 95 4.57 -14.52 -7.37
CA SER A 95 3.45 -14.56 -8.33
C SER A 95 2.13 -14.11 -7.74
N LYS A 96 2.06 -13.89 -6.44
CA LYS A 96 0.83 -13.53 -5.73
C LYS A 96 1.12 -12.59 -4.59
N GLY A 97 0.16 -11.76 -4.29
CA GLY A 97 0.27 -10.89 -3.13
C GLY A 97 -0.96 -10.06 -2.84
N TYR A 98 -0.77 -9.20 -1.89
CA TYR A 98 -1.73 -8.22 -1.42
C TYR A 98 -1.08 -6.84 -1.39
N ILE A 99 -1.79 -5.86 -1.92
CA ILE A 99 -1.42 -4.46 -1.79
C ILE A 99 -2.55 -3.69 -1.10
N GLU A 100 -2.16 -2.80 -0.22
CA GLU A 100 -3.05 -1.88 0.47
C GLU A 100 -2.55 -0.46 0.26
N LEU A 101 -3.44 0.41 -0.15
CA LEU A 101 -3.14 1.79 -0.52
C LEU A 101 -4.19 2.72 0.11
N PRO A 102 -3.84 3.94 0.49
CA PRO A 102 -4.85 4.91 0.89
C PRO A 102 -5.75 5.25 -0.31
N SER A 103 -7.05 5.36 -0.07
CA SER A 103 -7.93 5.98 -1.05
C SER A 103 -7.60 7.48 -1.17
N ARG A 104 -8.03 8.11 -2.26
CA ARG A 104 -7.86 9.56 -2.40
C ARG A 104 -8.48 10.35 -1.26
N LEU A 105 -9.61 9.86 -0.72
CA LEU A 105 -10.25 10.48 0.44
C LEU A 105 -9.37 10.31 1.68
N GLY A 106 -9.01 9.06 2.03
CA GLY A 106 -8.17 8.77 3.18
C GLY A 106 -6.86 9.55 3.15
N ASP A 107 -6.21 9.57 1.98
CA ASP A 107 -4.95 10.29 1.79
C ASP A 107 -5.06 11.81 2.01
N ASN A 108 -6.15 12.44 1.54
CA ASN A 108 -6.36 13.87 1.69
C ASN A 108 -6.67 14.30 3.13
N LEU A 109 -7.25 13.43 3.95
CA LEU A 109 -7.68 13.78 5.30
C LEU A 109 -6.54 13.83 6.31
N VAL A 110 -5.45 13.10 6.07
CA VAL A 110 -4.39 12.82 7.04
C VAL A 110 -3.23 13.81 6.91
N PHE A 111 -2.82 14.42 8.02
CA PHE A 111 -1.73 15.40 8.06
C PHE A 111 -0.40 14.83 7.58
N GLU A 112 -0.05 13.64 8.06
CA GLU A 112 1.24 13.00 7.78
C GLU A 112 1.37 12.66 6.30
N ASN A 113 0.28 12.28 5.65
CA ASN A 113 0.27 11.88 4.24
C ASN A 113 0.54 13.06 3.28
N LYS A 114 0.28 14.30 3.72
CA LYS A 114 0.31 15.47 2.85
C LYS A 114 1.62 15.64 2.09
N ASN A 115 2.75 15.39 2.74
CA ASN A 115 4.07 15.58 2.16
C ASN A 115 4.78 14.26 1.83
N ASP A 116 4.37 13.17 2.45
CA ASP A 116 5.07 11.89 2.37
C ASP A 116 4.58 11.01 1.22
N HIS A 117 3.32 11.19 0.78
CA HIS A 117 2.78 10.47 -0.35
C HIS A 117 2.99 11.22 -1.65
N ILE A 118 3.47 10.51 -2.66
CA ILE A 118 3.79 11.04 -4.00
C ILE A 118 2.67 10.76 -4.99
N TRP A 119 2.00 9.61 -4.78
CA TRP A 119 1.04 9.07 -5.73
C TRP A 119 -0.33 8.94 -5.12
N TRP A 120 -1.36 9.11 -5.99
CA TRP A 120 -2.73 8.74 -5.74
C TRP A 120 -3.12 7.54 -6.55
N PHE A 121 -3.94 6.71 -5.93
CA PHE A 121 -4.45 5.49 -6.51
C PHE A 121 -5.97 5.47 -6.49
N TYR A 122 -6.55 4.82 -7.50
CA TYR A 122 -7.90 4.32 -7.40
C TYR A 122 -8.01 3.03 -8.23
N PHE A 123 -8.94 2.14 -7.88
CA PHE A 123 -9.13 0.90 -8.60
C PHE A 123 -10.34 1.01 -9.52
N ASP A 124 -10.12 0.80 -10.84
CA ASP A 124 -11.16 0.70 -11.84
C ASP A 124 -11.66 -0.75 -11.87
N ASP A 125 -12.82 -0.99 -11.24
CA ASP A 125 -13.44 -2.31 -11.15
C ASP A 125 -13.91 -2.83 -12.51
N THR A 126 -14.17 -1.94 -13.48
CA THR A 126 -14.60 -2.34 -14.82
C THR A 126 -13.42 -2.85 -15.65
N ALA A 127 -12.30 -2.15 -15.56
CA ALA A 127 -11.08 -2.51 -16.29
C ALA A 127 -10.17 -3.46 -15.51
N ASN A 128 -10.44 -3.72 -14.23
CA ASN A 128 -9.57 -4.46 -13.30
C ASN A 128 -8.14 -3.90 -13.26
N LYS A 129 -8.02 -2.58 -13.20
CA LYS A 129 -6.73 -1.87 -13.23
C LYS A 129 -6.60 -0.88 -12.09
N LEU A 130 -5.37 -0.79 -11.59
CA LEU A 130 -4.98 0.28 -10.68
C LEU A 130 -4.69 1.54 -11.49
N ILE A 131 -5.42 2.61 -11.26
CA ILE A 131 -5.19 3.90 -11.89
C ILE A 131 -4.32 4.73 -10.98
N VAL A 132 -3.21 5.21 -11.53
CA VAL A 132 -2.16 5.93 -10.78
C VAL A 132 -2.05 7.35 -11.32
N SER A 133 -1.98 8.32 -10.45
CA SER A 133 -1.74 9.72 -10.79
C SER A 133 -0.83 10.39 -9.76
N LYS A 134 -0.20 11.50 -10.14
CA LYS A 134 0.50 12.34 -9.16
C LYS A 134 -0.49 12.85 -8.13
N LYS A 135 -0.06 12.86 -6.87
CA LYS A 135 -0.86 13.41 -5.78
C LYS A 135 -1.11 14.90 -5.99
N ASN A 136 -2.35 15.30 -5.75
CA ASN A 136 -2.78 16.70 -5.69
C ASN A 136 -3.66 16.91 -4.44
N GLN A 137 -3.15 17.63 -3.44
CA GLN A 137 -3.87 17.86 -2.19
C GLN A 137 -5.09 18.78 -2.43
N LEU A 138 -6.29 18.23 -2.34
CA LEU A 138 -7.56 18.93 -2.59
C LEU A 138 -8.22 19.46 -1.31
N ILE A 139 -8.01 18.78 -0.18
CA ILE A 139 -8.61 19.09 1.11
C ILE A 139 -7.46 19.40 2.07
N ASP A 140 -7.59 20.47 2.87
CA ASP A 140 -6.64 20.67 3.98
C ASP A 140 -6.82 19.54 4.99
N PRO A 141 -5.77 18.77 5.32
CA PRO A 141 -5.88 17.67 6.24
C PRO A 141 -6.28 18.15 7.64
N PHE A 142 -7.02 17.33 8.37
CA PHE A 142 -7.53 17.69 9.69
C PHE A 142 -7.55 16.53 10.70
N ILE A 143 -7.07 15.33 10.29
CA ILE A 143 -6.91 14.20 11.19
C ILE A 143 -5.47 13.65 11.13
N THR A 144 -5.08 12.97 12.18
CA THR A 144 -3.80 12.23 12.24
C THR A 144 -3.98 10.81 11.71
N VAL A 145 -2.86 10.12 11.39
CA VAL A 145 -2.85 8.67 11.08
C VAL A 145 -3.55 7.86 12.19
N ALA A 146 -3.35 8.21 13.46
CA ALA A 146 -4.00 7.52 14.57
C ALA A 146 -5.53 7.64 14.51
N THR A 147 -6.05 8.83 14.22
CA THR A 147 -7.50 9.06 14.06
C THR A 147 -8.04 8.36 12.81
N ALA A 148 -7.29 8.40 11.69
CA ALA A 148 -7.67 7.70 10.47
C ALA A 148 -7.85 6.19 10.72
N LYS A 149 -6.99 5.58 11.51
CA LYS A 149 -7.10 4.15 11.87
C LYS A 149 -8.35 3.81 12.68
N LEU A 150 -8.83 4.71 13.53
CA LEU A 150 -10.13 4.53 14.19
C LEU A 150 -11.29 4.62 13.20
N PHE A 151 -11.19 5.51 12.21
CA PHE A 151 -12.21 5.59 11.15
C PHE A 151 -12.19 4.37 10.24
N GLU A 152 -11.02 3.77 9.99
CA GLU A 152 -10.90 2.53 9.21
C GLU A 152 -11.64 1.35 9.86
N GLU A 153 -11.86 1.33 11.16
CA GLU A 153 -12.66 0.28 11.80
C GLU A 153 -14.10 0.24 11.28
N ILE A 154 -14.63 1.39 10.82
CA ILE A 154 -16.02 1.53 10.35
C ILE A 154 -16.09 1.86 8.86
N PHE A 155 -15.16 2.69 8.36
CA PHE A 155 -15.20 3.26 7.01
C PHE A 155 -14.05 2.78 6.12
N ARG A 156 -13.51 1.60 6.40
CA ARG A 156 -12.30 1.09 5.74
C ARG A 156 -12.41 1.12 4.20
N GLU A 157 -13.50 0.65 3.63
CA GLU A 157 -13.72 0.62 2.19
C GLU A 157 -13.69 2.01 1.52
N SER A 158 -13.99 3.07 2.29
CA SER A 158 -13.91 4.45 1.81
C SER A 158 -12.52 5.06 1.94
N LEU A 159 -11.73 4.58 2.90
CA LEU A 159 -10.43 5.15 3.25
C LEU A 159 -9.25 4.38 2.67
N VAL A 160 -9.45 3.10 2.34
CA VAL A 160 -8.38 2.19 1.91
C VAL A 160 -8.80 1.42 0.66
N ILE A 161 -7.85 1.17 -0.22
CA ILE A 161 -7.96 0.30 -1.38
C ILE A 161 -7.21 -0.99 -1.06
N GLU A 162 -7.91 -2.12 -1.06
CA GLU A 162 -7.35 -3.44 -0.74
C GLU A 162 -7.47 -4.35 -1.95
N LEU A 163 -6.34 -4.82 -2.47
CA LEU A 163 -6.28 -5.61 -3.70
C LEU A 163 -5.39 -6.86 -3.52
N ALA A 164 -5.89 -8.00 -3.94
CA ALA A 164 -5.06 -9.17 -4.22
C ALA A 164 -4.63 -9.15 -5.68
N TRP A 165 -3.42 -9.63 -5.95
CA TRP A 165 -2.91 -9.80 -7.31
C TRP A 165 -2.35 -11.19 -7.54
N GLU A 166 -2.48 -11.65 -8.80
CA GLU A 166 -1.87 -12.88 -9.31
C GLU A 166 -1.17 -12.57 -10.63
N GLU A 167 0.07 -13.02 -10.78
CA GLU A 167 1.01 -12.85 -11.88
C GLU A 167 1.40 -11.39 -12.13
N LYS A 168 0.42 -10.49 -12.32
CA LYS A 168 0.66 -9.08 -12.66
C LYS A 168 -0.21 -8.13 -11.87
N ILE A 169 0.36 -6.97 -11.58
CA ILE A 169 -0.32 -5.80 -11.03
C ILE A 169 -0.60 -4.85 -12.20
N ASP A 170 -1.76 -5.02 -12.84
CA ASP A 170 -2.13 -4.18 -13.98
C ASP A 170 -2.45 -2.76 -13.53
N TYR A 171 -1.75 -1.78 -14.10
CA TYR A 171 -1.95 -0.37 -13.79
C TYR A 171 -2.02 0.49 -15.06
N LYS A 172 -2.54 1.70 -14.91
CA LYS A 172 -2.54 2.76 -15.92
C LYS A 172 -2.19 4.08 -15.26
N ILE A 173 -1.23 4.80 -15.83
CA ILE A 173 -0.92 6.16 -15.39
C ILE A 173 -1.93 7.11 -16.03
N ASP A 174 -2.63 7.85 -15.18
CA ASP A 174 -3.55 8.91 -15.60
C ASP A 174 -2.88 10.27 -15.45
N ASN A 175 -2.30 10.74 -16.55
CA ASN A 175 -1.73 12.07 -16.63
C ASN A 175 -2.80 13.16 -16.87
N GLN A 176 -4.06 12.76 -17.08
CA GLN A 176 -5.17 13.65 -17.43
C GLN A 176 -6.08 13.98 -16.25
N ILE A 177 -5.71 13.63 -15.03
CA ILE A 177 -6.40 14.26 -13.90
C ILE A 177 -6.12 15.75 -14.07
N ARG A 178 -7.01 16.36 -14.85
CA ARG A 178 -7.03 17.78 -15.10
C ARG A 178 -6.89 18.45 -13.76
N GLN A 179 -5.90 19.30 -13.66
CA GLN A 179 -5.88 20.38 -12.67
C GLN A 179 -7.07 21.32 -12.99
N GLU A 180 -8.24 20.72 -13.20
CA GLU A 180 -9.46 21.48 -13.32
C GLU A 180 -9.63 22.13 -11.96
N ASN A 181 -9.55 23.42 -11.96
CA ASN A 181 -9.91 24.45 -10.98
C ASN A 181 -10.77 24.00 -9.77
N PHE A 182 -10.43 22.88 -9.16
CA PHE A 182 -10.97 22.51 -7.86
C PHE A 182 -10.44 23.56 -6.86
N LYS A 183 -11.30 24.45 -6.44
CA LYS A 183 -10.98 25.29 -5.29
C LYS A 183 -10.64 24.35 -4.15
N LYS A 184 -9.40 24.46 -3.68
CA LYS A 184 -8.98 23.73 -2.49
C LYS A 184 -9.99 23.95 -1.37
N ILE A 185 -10.53 22.87 -0.82
CA ILE A 185 -11.47 22.94 0.28
C ILE A 185 -10.67 23.16 1.56
N SER A 186 -10.86 24.33 2.17
CA SER A 186 -10.28 24.64 3.47
C SER A 186 -11.37 24.65 4.53
N PHE A 187 -11.34 23.70 5.45
CA PHE A 187 -12.28 23.65 6.56
C PHE A 187 -12.14 24.85 7.50
N PHE A 188 -10.94 25.44 7.60
CA PHE A 188 -10.71 26.62 8.43
C PHE A 188 -11.29 27.94 7.86
N LYS A 189 -11.82 27.93 6.64
CA LYS A 189 -12.50 29.09 6.03
C LYS A 189 -14.02 28.98 6.03
N LEU A 190 -14.56 27.90 6.58
CA LEU A 190 -16.00 27.64 6.64
C LEU A 190 -16.65 28.07 7.98
N PHE A 191 -15.82 28.56 8.92
CA PHE A 191 -16.26 29.08 10.22
C PHE A 191 -15.80 30.50 10.44
#